data_fbe9de25083a624546034fdd2d030f2b
#
_entry.id   fbe9de25083a624546034fdd2d030f2b
#
_cell.length_a   1.000
_cell.length_b   1.000
_cell.length_c   1.000
_cell.angle_alpha   90.00
_cell.angle_beta   90.00
_cell.angle_gamma   90.00
#
_symmetry.space_group_name_H-M   'P 1'
#
loop_
_entity.id
_entity.type
_entity.pdbx_description
1 polymer ?
#
loop_
_entity_poly.entity_id
_entity_poly.type
_entity_poly.pdbx_seq_one_letter_code
_entity_poly.pdbx_strand_id
1 'polypeptide(L)'
;DLVILTETGVITLGKLLGGQSSNYNGALTSLIDGAFAEAVRYYKDNFGWLCVVYPLQNALIVNIPTTNSVSIQFVMNTITGAWCSFSGWSALTMLVFGDNLYYTTNTKVVKAWTGKNDFGNDITATCQQAYNYLGNRGVVKQFKLVRPIIEFDYSIRLELGIDVDFDDRTTYNETLIPRGN
;
A
#
# COMPACT_ATOMS: atom_id res chain seq x y z
N ASP A 1 4.83 -7.48 19.27
CA ASP A 1 5.89 -6.49 19.53
C ASP A 1 5.34 -5.07 19.40
N LEU A 2 5.85 -4.15 20.23
CA LEU A 2 5.59 -2.73 20.08
C LEU A 2 6.31 -2.22 18.82
N VAL A 3 5.63 -1.40 18.04
CA VAL A 3 6.15 -0.80 16.82
C VAL A 3 6.36 0.69 17.06
N ILE A 4 7.51 1.20 16.67
CA ILE A 4 7.91 2.60 16.85
C ILE A 4 8.08 3.24 15.48
N LEU A 5 7.40 4.34 15.26
CA LEU A 5 7.54 5.18 14.08
C LEU A 5 8.65 6.21 14.32
N THR A 6 9.62 6.26 13.42
CA THR A 6 10.74 7.19 13.45
C THR A 6 10.90 7.89 12.10
N GLU A 7 11.70 8.95 12.03
CA GLU A 7 12.03 9.60 10.74
C GLU A 7 12.79 8.67 9.77
N THR A 8 13.45 7.64 10.29
CA THR A 8 14.22 6.69 9.49
C THR A 8 13.45 5.42 9.13
N GLY A 9 12.23 5.26 9.63
CA GLY A 9 11.40 4.10 9.34
C GLY A 9 10.59 3.62 10.52
N VAL A 10 9.90 2.51 10.31
CA VAL A 10 9.12 1.80 11.33
C VAL A 10 9.94 0.64 11.87
N ILE A 11 10.13 0.58 13.17
CA ILE A 11 11.02 -0.38 13.84
C ILE A 11 10.27 -1.09 14.96
N THR A 12 10.52 -2.38 15.15
CA THR A 12 10.02 -3.10 16.33
C THR A 12 10.90 -2.84 17.56
N LEU A 13 10.27 -2.71 18.73
CA LEU A 13 10.99 -2.50 19.98
C LEU A 13 12.02 -3.60 20.25
N GLY A 14 11.71 -4.86 19.92
CA GLY A 14 12.62 -5.98 20.08
C GLY A 14 13.94 -5.81 19.31
N LYS A 15 13.88 -5.31 18.09
CA LYS A 15 15.07 -4.98 17.28
C LYS A 15 15.88 -3.84 17.90
N LEU A 16 15.19 -2.81 18.39
CA LEU A 16 15.83 -1.66 19.01
C LEU A 16 16.60 -2.05 20.28
N LEU A 17 15.99 -2.86 21.14
CA LEU A 17 16.62 -3.35 22.39
C LEU A 17 17.73 -4.37 22.13
N GLY A 18 17.68 -5.10 21.01
CA GLY A 18 18.72 -6.03 20.59
C GLY A 18 20.01 -5.37 20.06
N GLY A 19 20.14 -4.05 20.17
CA GLY A 19 21.33 -3.30 19.74
C GLY A 19 21.48 -3.18 18.22
N GLN A 20 20.47 -3.58 17.45
CA GLN A 20 20.41 -3.23 16.04
C GLN A 20 20.04 -1.74 15.94
N SER A 21 21.02 -0.95 15.52
CA SER A 21 20.78 0.49 15.30
C SER A 21 19.62 0.70 14.35
N SER A 22 18.96 1.84 14.46
CA SER A 22 17.88 2.30 13.58
C SER A 22 18.27 2.45 12.10
N ASN A 23 19.36 1.81 11.69
CA ASN A 23 19.83 1.82 10.31
C ASN A 23 18.79 1.16 9.41
N TYR A 24 18.63 1.71 8.21
CA TYR A 24 17.66 1.33 7.17
C TYR A 24 17.44 -0.18 7.00
N ASN A 25 18.46 -1.01 7.18
CA ASN A 25 18.38 -2.47 7.02
C ASN A 25 17.60 -3.19 8.14
N GLY A 26 17.30 -2.54 9.25
CA GLY A 26 16.53 -3.11 10.37
C GLY A 26 15.06 -2.68 10.40
N ALA A 27 14.70 -1.65 9.66
CA ALA A 27 13.33 -1.14 9.64
C ALA A 27 12.38 -2.07 8.88
N LEU A 28 11.12 -2.13 9.30
CA LEU A 28 10.07 -2.83 8.56
C LEU A 28 9.83 -2.15 7.19
N THR A 29 10.06 -0.84 7.12
CA THR A 29 9.94 -0.01 5.91
C THR A 29 11.12 -0.15 4.94
N SER A 30 12.11 -1.00 5.19
CA SER A 30 13.30 -1.14 4.34
C SER A 30 12.98 -1.47 2.87
N LEU A 31 11.89 -2.19 2.60
CA LEU A 31 11.45 -2.50 1.23
C LEU A 31 10.86 -1.29 0.49
N ILE A 32 10.40 -0.28 1.21
CA ILE A 32 9.81 0.96 0.68
C ILE A 32 10.61 2.20 1.10
N ASP A 33 11.88 2.02 1.39
CA ASP A 33 12.75 3.05 1.96
C ASP A 33 12.70 4.37 1.16
N GLY A 34 12.80 4.30 -0.16
CA GLY A 34 12.71 5.47 -1.03
C GLY A 34 11.38 6.23 -0.89
N ALA A 35 10.26 5.50 -0.91
CA ALA A 35 8.93 6.11 -0.77
C ALA A 35 8.71 6.67 0.64
N PHE A 36 9.20 5.96 1.66
CA PHE A 36 9.09 6.41 3.04
C PHE A 36 9.95 7.67 3.28
N ALA A 37 11.20 7.68 2.82
CA ALA A 37 12.09 8.84 2.94
C ALA A 37 11.55 10.08 2.20
N GLU A 38 10.95 9.87 1.02
CA GLU A 38 10.26 10.92 0.28
C GLU A 38 9.08 11.48 1.07
N ALA A 39 8.24 10.62 1.64
CA ALA A 39 7.12 11.04 2.48
C ALA A 39 7.58 11.84 3.70
N VAL A 40 8.62 11.39 4.40
CA VAL A 40 9.21 12.12 5.54
C VAL A 40 9.74 13.47 5.07
N ARG A 41 10.46 13.52 3.96
CA ARG A 41 11.03 14.76 3.43
C ARG A 41 9.99 15.84 3.18
N TYR A 42 8.81 15.45 2.66
CA TYR A 42 7.76 16.42 2.29
C TYR A 42 6.75 16.69 3.40
N TYR A 43 6.52 15.73 4.30
CA TYR A 43 5.35 15.77 5.19
C TYR A 43 5.66 15.62 6.67
N LYS A 44 6.93 15.53 7.10
CA LYS A 44 7.30 15.27 8.51
C LYS A 44 6.73 16.26 9.50
N ASP A 45 6.56 17.52 9.08
CA ASP A 45 6.07 18.59 9.92
C ASP A 45 4.53 18.64 10.00
N ASN A 46 3.85 17.82 9.21
CA ASN A 46 2.39 17.73 9.24
C ASN A 46 1.93 16.91 10.44
N PHE A 47 0.86 17.37 11.09
CA PHE A 47 0.25 16.62 12.18
C PHE A 47 -0.58 15.45 11.67
N GLY A 48 -0.51 14.29 12.37
CA GLY A 48 -1.31 13.10 12.04
C GLY A 48 -0.50 11.87 11.63
N TRP A 49 0.83 11.92 11.70
CA TRP A 49 1.65 10.72 11.58
C TRP A 49 1.33 9.73 12.68
N LEU A 50 0.98 8.53 12.32
CA LEU A 50 0.71 7.45 13.27
C LEU A 50 0.97 6.09 12.63
N CYS A 51 1.17 5.11 13.49
CA CYS A 51 1.32 3.72 13.09
C CYS A 51 0.36 2.87 13.92
N VAL A 52 -0.42 2.02 13.27
CA VAL A 52 -1.36 1.11 13.92
C VAL A 52 -1.23 -0.30 13.37
N VAL A 53 -1.27 -1.28 14.25
CA VAL A 53 -1.35 -2.70 13.88
C VAL A 53 -2.81 -3.11 13.92
N TYR A 54 -3.29 -3.68 12.82
CA TYR A 54 -4.63 -4.23 12.71
C TYR A 54 -4.58 -5.74 12.49
N PRO A 55 -4.65 -6.55 13.57
CA PRO A 55 -4.42 -7.99 13.51
C PRO A 55 -5.42 -8.75 12.65
N LEU A 56 -6.69 -8.34 12.63
CA LEU A 56 -7.74 -9.04 11.89
C LEU A 56 -7.46 -9.12 10.38
N GLN A 57 -6.78 -8.12 9.84
CA GLN A 57 -6.38 -8.07 8.43
C GLN A 57 -4.87 -8.33 8.23
N ASN A 58 -4.16 -8.74 9.30
CA ASN A 58 -2.70 -8.88 9.28
C ASN A 58 -2.01 -7.64 8.68
N ALA A 59 -2.46 -6.46 9.07
CA ALA A 59 -2.01 -5.21 8.52
C ALA A 59 -1.26 -4.35 9.55
N LEU A 60 -0.13 -3.80 9.14
CA LEU A 60 0.54 -2.67 9.77
C LEU A 60 0.27 -1.46 8.89
N ILE A 61 -0.32 -0.42 9.44
CA ILE A 61 -0.74 0.77 8.70
C ILE A 61 0.05 1.96 9.22
N VAL A 62 0.73 2.66 8.33
CA VAL A 62 1.39 3.93 8.59
C VAL A 62 0.60 5.03 7.91
N ASN A 63 0.02 5.92 8.69
CA ASN A 63 -0.71 7.09 8.19
C ASN A 63 0.25 8.23 7.96
N ILE A 64 0.20 8.83 6.79
CA ILE A 64 1.04 9.92 6.34
C ILE A 64 0.17 11.11 5.98
N PRO A 65 0.13 12.16 6.80
CA PRO A 65 -0.65 13.36 6.51
C PRO A 65 0.03 14.17 5.41
N THR A 66 -0.59 14.22 4.22
CA THR A 66 -0.09 15.04 3.11
C THR A 66 -0.52 16.50 3.22
N THR A 67 -1.69 16.73 3.79
CA THR A 67 -2.22 18.06 4.14
C THR A 67 -3.01 17.98 5.47
N ASN A 68 -3.57 19.08 5.93
CA ASN A 68 -4.42 19.10 7.12
C ASN A 68 -5.72 18.27 7.00
N SER A 69 -6.09 17.83 5.81
CA SER A 69 -7.35 17.13 5.56
C SER A 69 -7.20 15.90 4.66
N VAL A 70 -6.00 15.64 4.16
CA VAL A 70 -5.73 14.50 3.27
C VAL A 70 -4.56 13.71 3.82
N SER A 71 -4.70 12.42 3.85
CA SER A 71 -3.63 11.48 4.19
C SER A 71 -3.57 10.32 3.21
N ILE A 72 -2.40 9.73 3.08
CA ILE A 72 -2.18 8.45 2.43
C ILE A 72 -1.72 7.44 3.47
N GLN A 73 -1.91 6.16 3.21
CA GLN A 73 -1.46 5.11 4.11
C GLN A 73 -0.50 4.19 3.38
N PHE A 74 0.64 3.89 4.01
CA PHE A 74 1.44 2.74 3.64
C PHE A 74 0.99 1.56 4.49
N VAL A 75 0.64 0.46 3.83
CA VAL A 75 0.07 -0.72 4.47
C VAL A 75 0.95 -1.92 4.19
N MET A 76 1.43 -2.57 5.25
CA MET A 76 2.23 -3.79 5.17
C MET A 76 1.39 -4.98 5.61
N ASN A 77 1.41 -6.04 4.82
CA ASN A 77 0.93 -7.33 5.28
C ASN A 77 1.94 -7.94 6.25
N THR A 78 1.55 -8.18 7.49
CA THR A 78 2.46 -8.65 8.56
C THR A 78 2.91 -10.09 8.41
N ILE A 79 2.25 -10.88 7.55
CA ILE A 79 2.63 -12.27 7.25
C ILE A 79 3.68 -12.30 6.14
N THR A 80 3.44 -11.59 5.04
CA THR A 80 4.30 -11.64 3.85
C THR A 80 5.37 -10.57 3.83
N GLY A 81 5.21 -9.48 4.61
CA GLY A 81 6.06 -8.30 4.57
C GLY A 81 5.84 -7.41 3.33
N ALA A 82 4.87 -7.74 2.48
CA ALA A 82 4.56 -6.96 1.28
C ALA A 82 3.89 -5.64 1.65
N TRP A 83 4.25 -4.58 0.92
CA TRP A 83 3.72 -3.24 1.11
C TRP A 83 2.83 -2.81 -0.06
N CYS A 84 1.83 -2.01 0.26
CA CYS A 84 1.00 -1.29 -0.70
C CYS A 84 0.66 0.10 -0.15
N SER A 85 0.10 0.96 -0.98
CA SER A 85 -0.41 2.27 -0.57
C SER A 85 -1.93 2.31 -0.69
N PHE A 86 -2.57 2.94 0.31
CA PHE A 86 -3.98 3.28 0.25
C PHE A 86 -4.13 4.80 0.13
N SER A 87 -5.14 5.21 -0.59
CA SER A 87 -5.57 6.60 -0.72
C SER A 87 -7.08 6.69 -0.50
N GLY A 88 -7.57 7.90 -0.25
CA GLY A 88 -8.99 8.12 0.01
C GLY A 88 -9.36 8.12 1.50
N TRP A 89 -8.58 7.50 2.37
CA TRP A 89 -8.77 7.61 3.81
C TRP A 89 -8.14 8.90 4.33
N SER A 90 -8.94 9.94 4.44
CA SER A 90 -8.51 11.23 5.02
C SER A 90 -8.43 11.14 6.54
N ALA A 91 -7.60 10.23 7.04
CA ALA A 91 -7.51 9.89 8.44
C ALA A 91 -6.63 10.89 9.21
N LEU A 92 -7.17 11.45 10.27
CA LEU A 92 -6.42 12.27 11.24
C LEU A 92 -5.85 11.41 12.37
N THR A 93 -6.63 10.44 12.82
CA THR A 93 -6.19 9.44 13.80
C THR A 93 -6.86 8.11 13.52
N MET A 94 -6.25 7.02 13.99
CA MET A 94 -6.75 5.65 13.84
C MET A 94 -6.71 4.93 15.17
N LEU A 95 -7.66 4.04 15.39
CA LEU A 95 -7.77 3.23 16.59
C LEU A 95 -8.38 1.86 16.26
N VAL A 96 -7.83 0.81 16.82
CA VAL A 96 -8.45 -0.52 16.83
C VAL A 96 -9.26 -0.66 18.11
N PHE A 97 -10.56 -0.89 17.98
CA PHE A 97 -11.48 -1.08 19.09
C PHE A 97 -12.47 -2.21 18.77
N GLY A 98 -12.60 -3.15 19.68
CA GLY A 98 -13.49 -4.32 19.51
C GLY A 98 -13.21 -5.06 18.19
N ASP A 99 -11.95 -5.36 17.92
CA ASP A 99 -11.47 -6.03 16.69
C ASP A 99 -11.78 -5.29 15.37
N ASN A 100 -12.18 -4.04 15.44
CA ASN A 100 -12.45 -3.21 14.28
C ASN A 100 -11.51 -2.01 14.23
N LEU A 101 -11.11 -1.62 13.03
CA LEU A 101 -10.35 -0.41 12.79
C LEU A 101 -11.29 0.76 12.57
N TYR A 102 -11.07 1.83 13.31
CA TYR A 102 -11.76 3.10 13.16
C TYR A 102 -10.76 4.20 12.84
N TYR A 103 -11.16 5.14 12.03
CA TYR A 103 -10.41 6.37 11.82
C TYR A 103 -11.32 7.59 11.89
N THR A 104 -10.74 8.73 12.23
CA THR A 104 -11.47 9.99 12.26
C THR A 104 -11.10 10.83 11.06
N THR A 105 -12.08 11.49 10.50
CA THR A 105 -11.90 12.60 9.57
C THR A 105 -12.22 13.91 10.27
N ASN A 106 -12.13 15.04 9.57
CA ASN A 106 -12.52 16.34 10.15
C ASN A 106 -13.96 16.39 10.67
N THR A 107 -14.85 15.52 10.17
CA THR A 107 -16.28 15.62 10.41
C THR A 107 -16.94 14.39 11.00
N LYS A 108 -16.27 13.22 10.95
CA LYS A 108 -16.90 11.95 11.34
C LYS A 108 -15.90 10.89 11.77
N VAL A 109 -16.41 9.90 12.49
CA VAL A 109 -15.70 8.64 12.76
C VAL A 109 -16.17 7.60 11.75
N VAL A 110 -15.22 6.90 11.16
CA VAL A 110 -15.46 5.91 10.10
C VAL A 110 -14.92 4.57 10.55
N LYS A 111 -15.69 3.51 10.32
CA LYS A 111 -15.22 2.14 10.46
C LYS A 111 -14.59 1.69 9.14
N ALA A 112 -13.31 1.37 9.19
CA ALA A 112 -12.58 0.87 8.04
C ALA A 112 -12.93 -0.60 7.72
N TRP A 113 -12.58 -1.05 6.51
CA TRP A 113 -12.81 -2.42 6.04
C TRP A 113 -14.25 -2.91 6.19
N THR A 114 -15.23 -2.03 5.91
CA THR A 114 -16.65 -2.36 5.97
C THR A 114 -17.27 -2.16 4.60
N GLY A 115 -17.95 -3.19 4.09
CA GLY A 115 -18.58 -3.11 2.78
C GLY A 115 -17.59 -3.35 1.63
N LYS A 116 -18.04 -3.03 0.39
CA LYS A 116 -17.32 -3.28 -0.85
C LYS A 116 -17.09 -2.01 -1.68
N ASN A 117 -17.36 -0.85 -1.10
CA ASN A 117 -17.18 0.45 -1.72
C ASN A 117 -16.61 1.46 -0.71
N ASP A 118 -16.10 2.57 -1.20
CA ASP A 118 -15.64 3.69 -0.38
C ASP A 118 -16.68 4.82 -0.41
N PHE A 119 -17.49 4.90 0.65
CA PHE A 119 -18.60 5.86 0.76
C PHE A 119 -19.56 5.88 -0.44
N GLY A 120 -19.81 4.71 -1.04
CA GLY A 120 -20.68 4.56 -2.21
C GLY A 120 -19.96 4.66 -3.55
N ASN A 121 -18.66 4.93 -3.55
CA ASN A 121 -17.83 4.95 -4.75
C ASN A 121 -17.11 3.61 -4.95
N ASP A 122 -16.81 3.26 -6.18
CA ASP A 122 -16.03 2.09 -6.51
C ASP A 122 -14.58 2.24 -6.03
N ILE A 123 -14.01 1.16 -5.51
CA ILE A 123 -12.59 1.11 -5.12
C ILE A 123 -11.76 0.75 -6.35
N THR A 124 -10.86 1.64 -6.75
CA THR A 124 -9.89 1.37 -7.80
C THR A 124 -8.63 0.75 -7.17
N ALA A 125 -8.21 -0.41 -7.70
CA ALA A 125 -6.98 -1.06 -7.31
C ALA A 125 -6.05 -1.18 -8.52
N THR A 126 -4.79 -0.82 -8.34
CA THR A 126 -3.74 -0.96 -9.36
C THR A 126 -2.60 -1.81 -8.84
N CYS A 127 -2.06 -2.67 -9.70
CA CYS A 127 -0.91 -3.50 -9.37
C CYS A 127 0.06 -3.45 -10.56
N GLN A 128 1.29 -3.03 -10.31
CA GLN A 128 2.36 -3.03 -11.28
C GLN A 128 3.49 -3.94 -10.78
N GLN A 129 3.89 -4.89 -11.59
CA GLN A 129 5.02 -5.75 -11.28
C GLN A 129 6.34 -5.06 -11.63
N ALA A 130 7.39 -5.36 -10.87
CA ALA A 130 8.72 -4.89 -11.22
C ALA A 130 9.16 -5.43 -12.59
N TYR A 131 9.89 -4.62 -13.33
CA TYR A 131 10.45 -5.01 -14.61
C TYR A 131 11.32 -6.25 -14.49
N ASN A 132 11.08 -7.23 -15.36
CA ASN A 132 11.79 -8.50 -15.35
C ASN A 132 12.30 -8.82 -16.75
N TYR A 133 13.56 -9.21 -16.82
CA TYR A 133 14.19 -9.61 -18.10
C TYR A 133 13.70 -10.98 -18.61
N LEU A 134 12.92 -11.72 -17.85
CA LEU A 134 12.40 -13.04 -18.20
C LEU A 134 13.48 -13.98 -18.74
N GLY A 135 14.58 -14.06 -18.01
CA GLY A 135 15.76 -14.87 -18.34
C GLY A 135 16.92 -14.05 -18.91
N ASN A 136 17.22 -14.17 -20.18
CA ASN A 136 18.40 -13.53 -20.79
C ASN A 136 18.13 -12.06 -21.16
N ARG A 137 19.02 -11.13 -20.74
CA ARG A 137 18.94 -9.70 -21.00
C ARG A 137 19.18 -9.31 -22.45
N GLY A 138 19.98 -10.09 -23.20
CA GLY A 138 20.40 -9.78 -24.57
C GLY A 138 19.48 -10.30 -25.67
N VAL A 139 18.31 -10.85 -25.34
CA VAL A 139 17.40 -11.46 -26.32
C VAL A 139 16.11 -10.66 -26.42
N VAL A 140 15.74 -10.29 -27.64
CA VAL A 140 14.44 -9.69 -27.94
C VAL A 140 13.34 -10.68 -27.56
N LYS A 141 12.32 -10.19 -26.84
CA LYS A 141 11.18 -10.97 -26.37
C LYS A 141 9.92 -10.53 -27.05
N GLN A 142 9.11 -11.49 -27.44
CA GLN A 142 7.80 -11.24 -28.03
C GLN A 142 6.72 -11.84 -27.12
N PHE A 143 5.90 -10.99 -26.52
CA PHE A 143 4.72 -11.43 -25.79
C PHE A 143 3.61 -11.74 -26.80
N LYS A 144 3.11 -12.98 -26.75
CA LYS A 144 2.03 -13.44 -27.65
C LYS A 144 0.69 -13.55 -26.94
N LEU A 145 0.71 -13.73 -25.64
CA LEU A 145 -0.48 -13.92 -24.84
C LEU A 145 -0.22 -13.48 -23.40
N VAL A 146 -1.15 -12.73 -22.84
CA VAL A 146 -1.25 -12.47 -21.41
C VAL A 146 -2.61 -12.98 -20.94
N ARG A 147 -2.62 -13.80 -19.89
CA ARG A 147 -3.85 -14.36 -19.32
C ARG A 147 -3.94 -14.00 -17.84
N PRO A 148 -4.75 -13.01 -17.44
CA PRO A 148 -5.07 -12.79 -16.04
C PRO A 148 -5.98 -13.94 -15.56
N ILE A 149 -5.70 -14.43 -14.35
CA ILE A 149 -6.56 -15.37 -13.63
C ILE A 149 -7.06 -14.62 -12.40
N ILE A 150 -8.34 -14.32 -12.38
CA ILE A 150 -8.95 -13.46 -11.36
C ILE A 150 -10.23 -14.13 -10.89
N GLU A 151 -10.39 -14.20 -9.58
CA GLU A 151 -11.62 -14.62 -8.92
C GLU A 151 -12.37 -13.35 -8.45
N PHE A 152 -13.65 -13.27 -8.76
CA PHE A 152 -14.49 -12.12 -8.40
C PHE A 152 -15.94 -12.57 -8.14
N ASP A 153 -16.56 -11.91 -7.18
CA ASP A 153 -17.97 -12.17 -6.81
C ASP A 153 -18.97 -11.35 -7.64
N TYR A 154 -18.51 -10.25 -8.24
CA TYR A 154 -19.33 -9.27 -8.97
C TYR A 154 -18.67 -8.91 -10.29
N SER A 155 -19.43 -8.27 -11.20
CA SER A 155 -18.84 -7.74 -12.43
C SER A 155 -17.78 -6.69 -12.10
N ILE A 156 -16.57 -6.89 -12.61
CA ILE A 156 -15.45 -5.96 -12.46
C ILE A 156 -15.07 -5.40 -13.83
N ARG A 157 -14.56 -4.19 -13.83
CA ARG A 157 -13.85 -3.63 -14.98
C ARG A 157 -12.36 -3.84 -14.77
N LEU A 158 -11.75 -4.61 -15.66
CA LEU A 158 -10.32 -4.88 -15.61
C LEU A 158 -9.63 -4.18 -16.78
N GLU A 159 -8.57 -3.45 -16.47
CA GLU A 159 -7.64 -2.91 -17.46
C GLU A 159 -6.31 -3.65 -17.30
N LEU A 160 -5.76 -4.12 -18.42
CA LEU A 160 -4.49 -4.82 -18.45
C LEU A 160 -3.54 -4.05 -19.36
N GLY A 161 -2.34 -3.78 -18.88
CA GLY A 161 -1.28 -3.11 -19.63
C GLY A 161 0.02 -3.92 -19.57
N ILE A 162 0.91 -3.68 -20.52
CA ILE A 162 2.27 -4.19 -20.52
C ILE A 162 3.21 -3.01 -20.76
N ASP A 163 4.08 -2.76 -19.78
CA ASP A 163 5.13 -1.77 -19.91
C ASP A 163 6.43 -2.45 -20.35
N VAL A 164 7.13 -1.87 -21.32
CA VAL A 164 8.35 -2.41 -21.89
C VAL A 164 9.48 -1.39 -21.81
N ASP A 165 10.71 -1.87 -21.76
CA ASP A 165 11.93 -1.06 -21.82
C ASP A 165 12.02 0.03 -20.73
N PHE A 166 11.44 -0.23 -19.56
CA PHE A 166 11.39 0.70 -18.42
C PHE A 166 10.66 2.02 -18.75
N ASP A 167 9.80 2.03 -19.75
CA ASP A 167 8.99 3.18 -20.13
C ASP A 167 7.52 2.94 -19.76
N ASP A 168 7.05 3.68 -18.76
CA ASP A 168 5.68 3.62 -18.24
C ASP A 168 4.67 4.34 -19.16
N ARG A 169 5.11 4.96 -20.25
CA ARG A 169 4.26 5.72 -21.17
C ARG A 169 3.70 4.90 -22.32
N THR A 170 4.21 3.71 -22.53
CA THR A 170 3.74 2.78 -23.57
C THR A 170 2.75 1.77 -23.01
N THR A 171 1.67 2.22 -22.40
CA THR A 171 0.64 1.34 -21.88
C THR A 171 -0.30 0.92 -23.01
N TYR A 172 -0.20 -0.33 -23.42
CA TYR A 172 -1.28 -0.95 -24.21
C TYR A 172 -2.38 -1.38 -23.25
N ASN A 173 -3.36 -0.51 -23.03
CA ASN A 173 -4.48 -0.80 -22.16
C ASN A 173 -5.60 -1.46 -22.97
N GLU A 174 -5.89 -2.72 -22.70
CA GLU A 174 -7.13 -3.35 -23.12
C GLU A 174 -8.10 -3.41 -21.94
N THR A 175 -9.30 -2.91 -22.15
CA THR A 175 -10.40 -3.09 -21.21
C THR A 175 -10.99 -4.48 -21.41
N LEU A 176 -10.78 -5.36 -20.45
CA LEU A 176 -11.36 -6.69 -20.46
C LEU A 176 -12.67 -6.67 -19.66
N ILE A 177 -13.75 -7.03 -20.32
CA ILE A 177 -15.03 -7.28 -19.65
C ILE A 177 -15.10 -8.80 -19.42
N PRO A 178 -14.98 -9.28 -18.17
CA PRO A 178 -15.08 -10.69 -17.88
C PRO A 178 -16.47 -11.19 -18.30
N ARG A 179 -16.51 -12.25 -19.07
CA ARG A 179 -17.76 -12.98 -19.31
C ARG A 179 -17.97 -13.89 -18.10
N GLY A 180 -18.97 -13.58 -17.28
CA GLY A 180 -19.44 -14.52 -16.26
C GLY A 180 -19.93 -15.81 -16.93
N ASN A 181 -19.60 -16.93 -16.30
CA ASN A 181 -20.21 -18.23 -16.61
C ASN A 181 -21.64 -18.28 -16.08
#